data_6e67276f4d35e882cfa12d6438258a3d
#
_entry.id   6e67276f4d35e882cfa12d6438258a3d
#
_cell.length_a   1.000
_cell.length_b   1.000
_cell.length_c   1.000
_cell.angle_alpha   90.00
_cell.angle_beta   90.00
_cell.angle_gamma   90.00
#
_symmetry.space_group_name_H-M   'P 1'
#
loop_
_entity.id
_entity.type
_entity.pdbx_description
1 polymer ?
#
loop_
_entity_poly.entity_id
_entity_poly.type
_entity_poly.pdbx_seq_one_letter_code
_entity_poly.pdbx_strand_id
1 'polypeptide(L)'
;MVIGDHSLAVTQLICDGVTASNLGRGYILRRLLRRVVRHGRLLGIDKPFLVPMGEAASDLLQGAHPSGIDRQEVSLTELRREEARFLETLERGEKLLSEVLAGKPVQISGAQAFELYDTYGFPLELTQEIAEEHGLSVDLSGFEAAMQEQRQRAKAAAVSLDLTLQDAIEQVAALSLIHI
;
A
#
# COMPACT_ATOMS: atom_id res chain seq x y z
N MET A 1 19.32 -2.01 -10.69
CA MET A 1 18.90 -3.32 -10.20
C MET A 1 17.51 -3.24 -9.55
N VAL A 2 17.30 -2.58 -8.41
CA VAL A 2 15.97 -2.60 -7.74
C VAL A 2 14.80 -2.22 -8.67
N ILE A 3 14.89 -1.13 -9.41
CA ILE A 3 13.81 -0.68 -10.30
C ILE A 3 13.52 -1.73 -11.39
N GLY A 4 14.51 -2.21 -12.11
CA GLY A 4 14.30 -3.17 -13.21
C GLY A 4 13.73 -4.50 -12.73
N ASP A 5 14.33 -5.09 -11.70
CA ASP A 5 13.92 -6.41 -11.18
C ASP A 5 12.50 -6.37 -10.60
N HIS A 6 12.18 -5.31 -9.83
CA HIS A 6 10.86 -5.17 -9.24
C HIS A 6 9.80 -4.85 -10.29
N SER A 7 10.14 -4.13 -11.36
CA SER A 7 9.19 -3.81 -12.44
C SER A 7 8.75 -5.04 -13.20
N LEU A 8 9.68 -5.93 -13.54
CA LEU A 8 9.36 -7.21 -14.17
C LEU A 8 8.46 -8.05 -13.25
N ALA A 9 8.84 -8.18 -11.96
CA ALA A 9 8.08 -8.94 -10.99
C ALA A 9 6.65 -8.37 -10.78
N VAL A 10 6.52 -7.05 -10.68
CA VAL A 10 5.24 -6.36 -10.51
C VAL A 10 4.36 -6.55 -11.72
N THR A 11 4.88 -6.35 -12.94
CA THR A 11 4.13 -6.54 -14.18
C THR A 11 3.63 -7.98 -14.29
N GLN A 12 4.48 -8.97 -14.00
CA GLN A 12 4.09 -10.38 -14.02
C GLN A 12 2.99 -10.68 -12.99
N LEU A 13 3.14 -10.21 -11.74
CA LEU A 13 2.13 -10.42 -10.69
C LEU A 13 0.76 -9.87 -11.09
N ILE A 14 0.70 -8.70 -11.73
CA ILE A 14 -0.57 -8.13 -12.18
C ILE A 14 -1.13 -8.94 -13.36
N CYS A 15 -0.31 -9.37 -14.30
CA CYS A 15 -0.73 -10.27 -15.39
C CYS A 15 -1.30 -11.58 -14.83
N ASP A 16 -0.77 -12.10 -13.73
CA ASP A 16 -1.29 -13.26 -13.01
C ASP A 16 -2.57 -12.98 -12.21
N GLY A 17 -3.12 -11.76 -12.31
CA GLY A 17 -4.38 -11.35 -11.68
C GLY A 17 -4.24 -10.89 -10.23
N VAL A 18 -3.03 -10.59 -9.75
CA VAL A 18 -2.83 -10.00 -8.43
C VAL A 18 -3.14 -8.51 -8.48
N THR A 19 -4.01 -8.04 -7.59
CA THR A 19 -4.30 -6.60 -7.41
C THR A 19 -3.66 -6.11 -6.11
N ALA A 20 -3.22 -4.83 -6.09
CA ALA A 20 -2.60 -4.24 -4.92
C ALA A 20 -3.59 -4.12 -3.75
N SER A 21 -3.21 -4.64 -2.59
CA SER A 21 -4.04 -4.65 -1.39
C SER A 21 -3.20 -4.56 -0.11
N ASN A 22 -3.85 -4.55 1.06
CA ASN A 22 -3.16 -4.52 2.35
C ASN A 22 -2.85 -5.92 2.91
N LEU A 23 -3.24 -6.99 2.21
CA LEU A 23 -3.11 -8.36 2.70
C LEU A 23 -2.60 -9.32 1.61
N GLY A 24 -1.95 -10.38 2.03
CA GLY A 24 -1.54 -11.50 1.17
C GLY A 24 -0.64 -11.07 0.00
N ARG A 25 -0.87 -11.65 -1.17
CA ARG A 25 -0.09 -11.39 -2.39
C ARG A 25 -0.20 -9.94 -2.86
N GLY A 26 -1.35 -9.30 -2.68
CA GLY A 26 -1.57 -7.90 -3.02
C GLY A 26 -0.75 -6.92 -2.17
N TYR A 27 -0.45 -7.27 -0.91
CA TYR A 27 0.48 -6.52 -0.07
C TYR A 27 1.91 -6.55 -0.64
N ILE A 28 2.37 -7.72 -1.09
CA ILE A 28 3.70 -7.87 -1.69
C ILE A 28 3.80 -7.01 -2.95
N LEU A 29 2.78 -7.06 -3.82
CA LEU A 29 2.70 -6.24 -5.02
C LEU A 29 2.79 -4.75 -4.67
N ARG A 30 1.97 -4.28 -3.72
CA ARG A 30 1.97 -2.87 -3.27
C ARG A 30 3.32 -2.45 -2.71
N ARG A 31 3.96 -3.28 -1.89
CA ARG A 31 5.28 -3.04 -1.33
C ARG A 31 6.35 -2.86 -2.43
N LEU A 32 6.37 -3.74 -3.42
CA LEU A 32 7.30 -3.66 -4.54
C LEU A 32 7.08 -2.38 -5.36
N LEU A 33 5.84 -2.04 -5.68
CA LEU A 33 5.48 -0.82 -6.40
C LEU A 33 5.98 0.44 -5.69
N ARG A 34 5.69 0.55 -4.39
CA ARG A 34 6.09 1.73 -3.60
C ARG A 34 7.59 1.84 -3.46
N ARG A 35 8.29 0.72 -3.36
CA ARG A 35 9.76 0.69 -3.36
C ARG A 35 10.32 1.19 -4.70
N VAL A 36 9.74 0.78 -5.82
CA VAL A 36 10.13 1.27 -7.15
C VAL A 36 9.93 2.78 -7.27
N VAL A 37 8.76 3.29 -6.87
CA VAL A 37 8.45 4.74 -6.92
C VAL A 37 9.45 5.54 -6.08
N ARG A 38 9.73 5.11 -4.84
CA ARG A 38 10.73 5.78 -3.99
C ARG A 38 12.12 5.79 -4.64
N HIS A 39 12.58 4.66 -5.17
CA HIS A 39 13.89 4.59 -5.82
C HIS A 39 13.94 5.48 -7.09
N GLY A 40 12.84 5.58 -7.82
CA GLY A 40 12.73 6.53 -8.92
C GLY A 40 12.92 7.97 -8.46
N ARG A 41 12.28 8.36 -7.35
CA ARG A 41 12.46 9.69 -6.74
C ARG A 41 13.91 9.94 -6.32
N LEU A 42 14.57 8.97 -5.70
CA LEU A 42 16.00 9.08 -5.35
C LEU A 42 16.91 9.28 -6.57
N LEU A 43 16.50 8.79 -7.74
CA LEU A 43 17.19 9.02 -9.02
C LEU A 43 16.78 10.33 -9.73
N GLY A 44 15.92 11.15 -9.11
CA GLY A 44 15.47 12.43 -9.67
C GLY A 44 14.33 12.29 -10.68
N ILE A 45 13.61 11.18 -10.69
CA ILE A 45 12.41 11.02 -11.53
C ILE A 45 11.21 11.61 -10.80
N ASP A 46 10.84 12.85 -11.14
CA ASP A 46 9.76 13.59 -10.49
C ASP A 46 8.36 13.31 -11.09
N LYS A 47 8.32 12.73 -12.27
CA LYS A 47 7.06 12.43 -12.98
C LYS A 47 6.67 10.97 -12.78
N PRO A 48 5.36 10.63 -12.90
CA PRO A 48 4.92 9.23 -12.95
C PRO A 48 5.64 8.47 -14.06
N PHE A 49 6.15 7.28 -13.75
CA PHE A 49 7.01 6.52 -14.65
C PHE A 49 6.72 5.01 -14.65
N LEU A 50 5.83 4.52 -13.76
CA LEU A 50 5.51 3.09 -13.70
C LEU A 50 4.82 2.58 -14.96
N VAL A 51 4.03 3.42 -15.65
CA VAL A 51 3.36 3.01 -16.89
C VAL A 51 4.37 2.72 -18.01
N PRO A 52 5.24 3.66 -18.44
CA PRO A 52 6.24 3.38 -19.46
C PRO A 52 7.18 2.23 -19.09
N MET A 53 7.43 2.07 -17.79
CA MET A 53 8.25 0.96 -17.32
C MET A 53 7.52 -0.38 -17.37
N GLY A 54 6.20 -0.40 -17.08
CA GLY A 54 5.36 -1.57 -17.26
C GLY A 54 5.21 -1.99 -18.72
N GLU A 55 5.14 -1.02 -19.65
CA GLU A 55 5.16 -1.28 -21.10
C GLU A 55 6.46 -1.97 -21.51
N ALA A 56 7.61 -1.41 -21.12
CA ALA A 56 8.91 -2.03 -21.41
C ALA A 56 9.07 -3.42 -20.77
N ALA A 57 8.55 -3.62 -19.54
CA ALA A 57 8.56 -4.91 -18.88
C ALA A 57 7.65 -5.93 -19.60
N SER A 58 6.48 -5.50 -20.07
CA SER A 58 5.56 -6.33 -20.85
C SER A 58 6.20 -6.79 -22.17
N ASP A 59 6.89 -5.90 -22.88
CA ASP A 59 7.59 -6.23 -24.12
C ASP A 59 8.68 -7.29 -23.89
N LEU A 60 9.41 -7.19 -22.79
CA LEU A 60 10.41 -8.20 -22.42
C LEU A 60 9.80 -9.56 -22.04
N LEU A 61 8.59 -9.55 -21.45
CA LEU A 61 7.91 -10.76 -21.00
C LEU A 61 7.12 -11.46 -22.12
N GLN A 62 6.80 -10.79 -23.21
CA GLN A 62 6.00 -11.34 -24.33
C GLN A 62 6.55 -12.69 -24.86
N GLY A 63 7.86 -12.83 -24.92
CA GLY A 63 8.51 -14.08 -25.37
C GLY A 63 8.38 -15.24 -24.39
N ALA A 64 8.21 -14.95 -23.11
CA ALA A 64 8.16 -15.95 -22.03
C ALA A 64 6.71 -16.27 -21.59
N HIS A 65 5.81 -15.31 -21.67
CA HIS A 65 4.43 -15.41 -21.20
C HIS A 65 3.42 -14.79 -22.17
N PRO A 66 3.06 -15.47 -23.27
CA PRO A 66 2.14 -14.94 -24.29
C PRO A 66 0.75 -14.57 -23.75
N SER A 67 0.29 -15.23 -22.68
CA SER A 67 -0.99 -14.91 -22.01
C SER A 67 -1.01 -13.57 -21.27
N GLY A 68 0.14 -12.94 -21.06
CA GLY A 68 0.24 -11.61 -20.45
C GLY A 68 -0.24 -10.48 -21.35
N ILE A 69 -0.27 -10.69 -22.68
CA ILE A 69 -0.67 -9.67 -23.67
C ILE A 69 -2.13 -9.25 -23.47
N ASP A 70 -3.02 -10.21 -23.21
CA ASP A 70 -4.46 -9.94 -23.04
C ASP A 70 -4.77 -9.10 -21.78
N ARG A 71 -3.82 -8.99 -20.85
CA ARG A 71 -3.96 -8.25 -19.60
C ARG A 71 -3.06 -7.03 -19.47
N GLN A 72 -2.35 -6.66 -20.52
CA GLN A 72 -1.42 -5.53 -20.50
C GLN A 72 -2.12 -4.23 -20.09
N GLU A 73 -3.27 -3.93 -20.67
CA GLU A 73 -4.04 -2.72 -20.36
C GLU A 73 -4.50 -2.68 -18.90
N VAL A 74 -4.93 -3.83 -18.35
CA VAL A 74 -5.27 -3.96 -16.93
C VAL A 74 -4.05 -3.72 -16.05
N SER A 75 -2.89 -4.24 -16.43
CA SER A 75 -1.63 -4.03 -15.72
C SER A 75 -1.25 -2.56 -15.69
N LEU A 76 -1.25 -1.88 -16.82
CA LEU A 76 -0.91 -0.45 -16.91
C LEU A 76 -1.88 0.43 -16.14
N THR A 77 -3.16 0.06 -16.10
CA THR A 77 -4.18 0.77 -15.30
C THR A 77 -3.93 0.62 -13.81
N GLU A 78 -3.59 -0.59 -13.33
CA GLU A 78 -3.25 -0.85 -11.93
C GLU A 78 -1.98 -0.10 -11.52
N LEU A 79 -0.93 -0.14 -12.35
CA LEU A 79 0.31 0.61 -12.12
C LEU A 79 0.05 2.10 -11.96
N ARG A 80 -0.69 2.69 -12.89
CA ARG A 80 -1.06 4.12 -12.85
C ARG A 80 -1.83 4.47 -11.58
N ARG A 81 -2.79 3.63 -11.20
CA ARG A 81 -3.63 3.84 -10.02
C ARG A 81 -2.82 3.81 -8.73
N GLU A 82 -1.96 2.82 -8.55
CA GLU A 82 -1.16 2.68 -7.32
C GLU A 82 -0.04 3.74 -7.25
N GLU A 83 0.57 4.10 -8.39
CA GLU A 83 1.55 5.19 -8.44
C GLU A 83 0.92 6.53 -8.03
N ALA A 84 -0.23 6.89 -8.62
CA ALA A 84 -0.93 8.13 -8.29
C ALA A 84 -1.29 8.20 -6.80
N ARG A 85 -1.88 7.12 -6.27
CA ARG A 85 -2.23 7.05 -4.84
C ARG A 85 -1.03 7.19 -3.91
N PHE A 86 0.10 6.61 -4.28
CA PHE A 86 1.28 6.70 -3.43
C PHE A 86 1.95 8.08 -3.55
N LEU A 87 1.99 8.67 -4.73
CA LEU A 87 2.53 10.02 -4.93
C LEU A 87 1.79 11.09 -4.13
N GLU A 88 0.46 10.95 -3.94
CA GLU A 88 -0.34 11.87 -3.12
C GLU A 88 0.10 11.90 -1.65
N THR A 89 0.59 10.80 -1.12
CA THR A 89 0.99 10.66 0.28
C THR A 89 2.50 10.64 0.49
N LEU A 90 3.27 10.33 -0.56
CA LEU A 90 4.72 10.14 -0.48
C LEU A 90 5.43 11.38 0.08
N GLU A 91 5.17 12.55 -0.46
CA GLU A 91 5.82 13.79 -0.04
C GLU A 91 5.56 14.12 1.43
N ARG A 92 4.32 13.88 1.90
CA ARG A 92 3.97 14.09 3.31
C ARG A 92 4.63 13.07 4.22
N GLY A 93 4.69 11.81 3.79
CA GLY A 93 5.36 10.76 4.55
C GLY A 93 6.88 10.97 4.62
N GLU A 94 7.50 11.41 3.52
CA GLU A 94 8.91 11.78 3.49
C GLU A 94 9.20 12.97 4.40
N LYS A 95 8.31 13.97 4.45
CA LYS A 95 8.43 15.10 5.37
C LYS A 95 8.37 14.66 6.82
N LEU A 96 7.37 13.86 7.21
CA LEU A 96 7.27 13.30 8.56
C LEU A 96 8.53 12.52 8.93
N LEU A 97 9.00 11.66 8.03
CA LEU A 97 10.21 10.87 8.26
C LEU A 97 11.44 11.76 8.42
N SER A 98 11.57 12.82 7.61
CA SER A 98 12.65 13.79 7.74
C SER A 98 12.62 14.52 9.08
N GLU A 99 11.44 14.88 9.58
CA GLU A 99 11.26 15.53 10.89
C GLU A 99 11.68 14.57 12.03
N VAL A 100 11.29 13.29 11.93
CA VAL A 100 11.71 12.25 12.88
C VAL A 100 13.23 12.09 12.88
N LEU A 101 13.84 11.98 11.69
CA LEU A 101 15.30 11.82 11.53
C LEU A 101 16.08 13.05 12.02
N ALA A 102 15.55 14.27 11.82
CA ALA A 102 16.17 15.51 12.30
C ALA A 102 16.29 15.56 13.84
N GLY A 103 15.37 14.90 14.55
CA GLY A 103 15.43 14.72 16.01
C GLY A 103 16.55 13.81 16.49
N LYS A 104 17.30 13.15 15.58
CA LYS A 104 18.37 12.18 15.87
C LYS A 104 17.95 11.13 16.91
N PRO A 105 16.81 10.47 16.71
CA PRO A 105 16.38 9.42 17.64
C PRO A 105 17.35 8.23 17.56
N VAL A 106 17.36 7.40 18.59
CA VAL A 106 18.07 6.10 18.55
C VAL A 106 17.28 5.10 17.70
N GLN A 107 15.96 5.28 17.66
CA GLN A 107 15.02 4.37 17.02
C GLN A 107 13.77 5.14 16.55
N ILE A 108 13.20 4.78 15.43
CA ILE A 108 11.85 5.22 15.02
C ILE A 108 10.84 4.47 15.88
N SER A 109 9.96 5.20 16.56
CA SER A 109 8.95 4.57 17.43
C SER A 109 7.91 3.78 16.62
N GLY A 110 7.32 2.76 17.25
CA GLY A 110 6.26 1.97 16.65
C GLY A 110 5.05 2.80 16.22
N ALA A 111 4.70 3.84 16.97
CA ALA A 111 3.62 4.77 16.65
C ALA A 111 3.92 5.58 15.38
N GLN A 112 5.15 6.09 15.23
CA GLN A 112 5.57 6.80 14.01
C GLN A 112 5.61 5.88 12.79
N ALA A 113 6.12 4.66 12.96
CA ALA A 113 6.15 3.66 11.89
C ALA A 113 4.72 3.25 11.49
N PHE A 114 3.80 3.15 12.46
CA PHE A 114 2.39 2.87 12.20
C PHE A 114 1.69 4.03 11.50
N GLU A 115 1.95 5.28 11.86
CA GLU A 115 1.42 6.46 11.18
C GLU A 115 1.88 6.52 9.71
N LEU A 116 3.16 6.25 9.46
CA LEU A 116 3.71 6.13 8.10
C LEU A 116 2.99 5.03 7.30
N TYR A 117 2.69 3.90 7.94
CA TYR A 117 2.00 2.78 7.30
C TYR A 117 0.53 3.07 7.02
N ASP A 118 -0.22 3.52 8.04
CA ASP A 118 -1.68 3.64 7.98
C ASP A 118 -2.14 4.90 7.23
N THR A 119 -1.48 6.04 7.49
CA THR A 119 -1.86 7.34 6.92
C THR A 119 -1.18 7.62 5.59
N TYR A 120 0.13 7.37 5.51
CA TYR A 120 0.91 7.70 4.32
C TYR A 120 1.18 6.50 3.41
N GLY A 121 0.79 5.32 3.85
CA GLY A 121 0.90 4.11 3.05
C GLY A 121 2.33 3.63 2.83
N PHE A 122 3.27 3.97 3.71
CA PHE A 122 4.62 3.41 3.68
C PHE A 122 4.56 1.96 4.19
N PRO A 123 4.90 0.96 3.37
CA PRO A 123 5.09 -0.39 3.91
C PRO A 123 6.13 -0.38 5.02
N LEU A 124 5.93 -1.20 6.06
CA LEU A 124 6.85 -1.25 7.21
C LEU A 124 8.30 -1.47 6.78
N GLU A 125 8.50 -2.37 5.81
CA GLU A 125 9.83 -2.69 5.27
C GLU A 125 10.48 -1.51 4.56
N LEU A 126 9.70 -0.62 3.95
CA LEU A 126 10.23 0.60 3.36
C LEU A 126 10.70 1.59 4.44
N THR A 127 9.94 1.70 5.53
CA THR A 127 10.34 2.51 6.70
C THR A 127 11.60 1.96 7.35
N GLN A 128 11.71 0.63 7.46
CA GLN A 128 12.93 -0.04 7.97
C GLN A 128 14.14 0.23 7.08
N GLU A 129 14.00 0.09 5.76
CA GLU A 129 15.08 0.36 4.79
C GLU A 129 15.59 1.80 4.92
N ILE A 130 14.69 2.78 5.04
CA ILE A 130 15.07 4.18 5.22
C ILE A 130 15.72 4.41 6.59
N ALA A 131 15.22 3.79 7.65
CA ALA A 131 15.82 3.87 8.97
C ALA A 131 17.27 3.33 8.95
N GLU A 132 17.47 2.16 8.35
CA GLU A 132 18.80 1.53 8.21
C GLU A 132 19.77 2.41 7.42
N GLU A 133 19.35 3.07 6.33
CA GLU A 133 20.16 4.04 5.58
C GLU A 133 20.69 5.18 6.46
N HIS A 134 19.98 5.50 7.56
CA HIS A 134 20.35 6.53 8.53
C HIS A 134 20.94 5.97 9.83
N GLY A 135 21.24 4.67 9.87
CA GLY A 135 21.82 4.00 11.04
C GLY A 135 20.85 3.83 12.21
N LEU A 136 19.53 3.85 11.94
CA LEU A 136 18.47 3.69 12.91
C LEU A 136 17.78 2.34 12.80
N SER A 137 17.10 1.93 13.87
CA SER A 137 16.17 0.79 13.86
C SER A 137 14.72 1.28 13.96
N VAL A 138 13.76 0.36 13.80
CA VAL A 138 12.32 0.60 13.99
C VAL A 138 11.83 -0.25 15.16
N ASP A 139 11.01 0.31 16.03
CA ASP A 139 10.31 -0.42 17.09
C ASP A 139 9.19 -1.28 16.51
N LEU A 140 9.52 -2.52 16.18
CA LEU A 140 8.57 -3.48 15.61
C LEU A 140 7.50 -3.90 16.60
N SER A 141 7.82 -4.03 17.87
CA SER A 141 6.87 -4.40 18.93
C SER A 141 5.80 -3.34 19.11
N GLY A 142 6.20 -2.08 19.15
CA GLY A 142 5.28 -0.94 19.21
C GLY A 142 4.43 -0.82 17.93
N PHE A 143 5.00 -1.09 16.77
CA PHE A 143 4.24 -1.13 15.51
C PHE A 143 3.17 -2.23 15.52
N GLU A 144 3.53 -3.45 15.94
CA GLU A 144 2.58 -4.57 16.03
C GLU A 144 1.45 -4.29 17.02
N ALA A 145 1.76 -3.66 18.17
CA ALA A 145 0.76 -3.25 19.14
C ALA A 145 -0.24 -2.24 18.55
N ALA A 146 0.25 -1.22 17.82
CA ALA A 146 -0.59 -0.25 17.13
C ALA A 146 -1.47 -0.88 16.05
N MET A 147 -0.92 -1.84 15.28
CA MET A 147 -1.66 -2.61 14.29
C MET A 147 -2.78 -3.45 14.91
N GLN A 148 -2.51 -4.07 16.07
CA GLN A 148 -3.53 -4.85 16.78
C GLN A 148 -4.65 -3.96 17.31
N GLU A 149 -4.31 -2.81 17.88
CA GLU A 149 -5.29 -1.84 18.36
C GLU A 149 -6.19 -1.33 17.20
N GLN A 150 -5.61 -1.01 16.06
CA GLN A 150 -6.37 -0.61 14.88
C GLN A 150 -7.32 -1.72 14.41
N ARG A 151 -6.86 -2.98 14.37
CA ARG A 151 -7.70 -4.14 14.02
C ARG A 151 -8.85 -4.34 15.00
N GLN A 152 -8.62 -4.14 16.30
CA GLN A 152 -9.66 -4.24 17.31
C GLN A 152 -10.70 -3.13 17.15
N ARG A 153 -10.26 -1.89 16.93
CA ARG A 153 -11.15 -0.75 16.65
C ARG A 153 -12.00 -0.98 15.40
N ALA A 154 -11.39 -1.48 14.32
CA ALA A 154 -12.11 -1.81 13.09
C ALA A 154 -13.16 -2.93 13.28
N LYS A 155 -12.82 -3.97 14.05
CA LYS A 155 -13.77 -5.03 14.40
C LYS A 155 -14.94 -4.51 15.26
N ALA A 156 -14.64 -3.69 16.27
CA ALA A 156 -15.67 -3.11 17.12
C ALA A 156 -16.61 -2.19 16.32
N ALA A 157 -16.07 -1.38 15.41
CA ALA A 157 -16.86 -0.54 14.52
C ALA A 157 -17.74 -1.36 13.56
N ALA A 158 -17.23 -2.47 13.01
CA ALA A 158 -18.00 -3.37 12.15
C ALA A 158 -19.18 -4.03 12.89
N VAL A 159 -18.97 -4.49 14.13
CA VAL A 159 -20.01 -5.07 14.99
C VAL A 159 -21.07 -4.02 15.31
N SER A 160 -20.66 -2.79 15.66
CA SER A 160 -21.58 -1.68 15.93
C SER A 160 -22.44 -1.34 14.70
N LEU A 161 -21.86 -1.37 13.50
CA LEU A 161 -22.60 -1.10 12.25
C LEU A 161 -23.62 -2.19 11.96
N ASP A 162 -23.28 -3.45 12.20
CA ASP A 162 -24.18 -4.61 11.98
C ASP A 162 -25.39 -4.56 12.92
N LEU A 163 -25.18 -4.24 14.20
CA LEU A 163 -26.24 -4.03 15.17
C LEU A 163 -27.18 -2.88 14.77
N THR A 164 -26.63 -1.76 14.29
CA THR A 164 -27.44 -0.61 13.85
C THR A 164 -28.27 -0.93 12.61
N LEU A 165 -27.74 -1.75 11.70
CA LEU A 165 -28.48 -2.23 10.52
C LEU A 165 -29.60 -3.20 10.91
N GLN A 166 -29.38 -4.10 11.87
CA GLN A 166 -30.42 -5.00 12.39
C GLN A 166 -31.54 -4.24 13.04
N ASP A 167 -31.25 -3.27 13.92
CA ASP A 167 -32.25 -2.40 14.55
C ASP A 167 -33.06 -1.62 13.52
N ALA A 168 -32.43 -1.11 12.46
CA ALA A 168 -33.12 -0.41 11.37
C ALA A 168 -34.05 -1.34 10.56
N ILE A 169 -33.61 -2.57 10.29
CA ILE A 169 -34.41 -3.58 9.60
C ILE A 169 -35.63 -3.98 10.43
N GLU A 170 -35.48 -4.18 11.74
CA GLU A 170 -36.56 -4.50 12.66
C GLU A 170 -37.61 -3.35 12.75
N GLN A 171 -37.15 -2.10 12.80
CA GLN A 171 -38.03 -0.93 12.77
C GLN A 171 -38.84 -0.83 11.47
N VAL A 172 -38.23 -1.08 10.32
CA VAL A 172 -38.90 -1.09 9.03
C VAL A 172 -39.90 -2.24 8.94
N ALA A 173 -39.55 -3.43 9.42
CA ALA A 173 -40.44 -4.58 9.47
C ALA A 173 -41.65 -4.33 10.39
N ALA A 174 -41.43 -3.70 11.55
CA ALA A 174 -42.53 -3.33 12.46
C ALA A 174 -43.50 -2.32 11.84
N LEU A 175 -43.00 -1.35 11.08
CA LEU A 175 -43.84 -0.37 10.35
C LEU A 175 -44.62 -1.01 9.20
N SER A 176 -44.09 -2.04 8.55
CA SER A 176 -44.75 -2.79 7.48
C SER A 176 -45.93 -3.64 7.97
N LEU A 177 -45.89 -4.09 9.25
CA LEU A 177 -46.98 -4.88 9.85
C LEU A 177 -48.19 -4.04 10.34
N ILE A 178 -48.07 -2.72 10.37
CA ILE A 178 -49.16 -1.82 10.81
C ILE A 178 -50.10 -1.42 9.65
N HIS A 179 -49.78 -1.84 8.41
CA HIS A 179 -50.54 -1.46 7.20
C HIS A 179 -51.27 -2.63 6.52
N ILE A 180 -51.64 -3.71 7.26
CA ILE A 180 -52.53 -4.77 6.77
C ILE A 180 -53.82 -4.78 7.57
#